data_fa1a4ce5b207afebee8f279e2a857b7d
#
_entry.id   fa1a4ce5b207afebee8f279e2a857b7d
#
_cell.length_a   1.000
_cell.length_b   1.000
_cell.length_c   1.000
_cell.angle_alpha   90.00
_cell.angle_beta   90.00
_cell.angle_gamma   90.00
#
_symmetry.space_group_name_H-M   'P 1'
#
loop_
_entity.id
_entity.type
_entity.pdbx_description
1 polymer ?
#
loop_
_entity_poly.entity_id
_entity_poly.type
_entity_poly.pdbx_seq_one_letter_code
_entity_poly.pdbx_strand_id
1 'polypeptide(L)'
;MKMRKILILFVFFVLAIFFGCKDKGVLPERLLTEQEMIDIMTDVQIIEADINYRKTQETNTDTVPIDYKALSQSYYTQLFDHYGITDSVFSQNMLYYTEHPAQLEKIMDSVLQRLVKGQATND
;
A
#
# COMPACT_ATOMS: atom_id res chain seq x y z
N MET A 1 3.98 30.01 44.25
CA MET A 1 4.76 30.49 43.07
C MET A 1 5.61 29.42 42.40
N LYS A 2 6.28 28.56 43.14
CA LYS A 2 7.11 27.46 42.55
C LYS A 2 6.28 26.43 41.77
N MET A 3 5.12 26.02 42.26
CA MET A 3 4.23 25.07 41.57
C MET A 3 3.68 25.60 40.24
N ARG A 4 3.33 26.86 40.12
CA ARG A 4 2.89 27.49 38.86
C ARG A 4 3.99 27.47 37.80
N LYS A 5 5.23 27.70 38.19
CA LYS A 5 6.38 27.66 37.27
C LYS A 5 6.66 26.23 36.80
N ILE A 6 6.52 25.24 37.67
CA ILE A 6 6.67 23.82 37.32
C ILE A 6 5.54 23.37 36.40
N LEU A 7 4.32 23.82 36.64
CA LEU A 7 3.17 23.50 35.78
C LEU A 7 3.34 24.09 34.37
N ILE A 8 3.84 25.33 34.27
CA ILE A 8 4.10 26.00 32.98
C ILE A 8 5.22 25.28 32.21
N LEU A 9 6.28 24.87 32.90
CA LEU A 9 7.38 24.09 32.31
C LEU A 9 6.89 22.72 31.82
N PHE A 10 6.00 22.07 32.58
CA PHE A 10 5.44 20.78 32.20
C PHE A 10 4.53 20.90 30.97
N VAL A 11 3.68 21.95 30.89
CA VAL A 11 2.86 22.23 29.71
C VAL A 11 3.71 22.54 28.49
N PHE A 12 4.79 23.31 28.65
CA PHE A 12 5.72 23.60 27.57
C PHE A 12 6.45 22.36 27.08
N PHE A 13 6.82 21.44 28.00
CA PHE A 13 7.46 20.18 27.65
C PHE A 13 6.49 19.23 26.89
N VAL A 14 5.23 19.17 27.32
CA VAL A 14 4.19 18.38 26.63
C VAL A 14 3.91 18.94 25.22
N LEU A 15 3.86 20.29 25.07
CA LEU A 15 3.68 20.89 23.75
C LEU A 15 4.87 20.62 22.81
N ALA A 16 6.08 20.55 23.32
CA ALA A 16 7.29 20.27 22.52
C ALA A 16 7.27 18.83 21.93
N ILE A 17 6.60 17.89 22.58
CA ILE A 17 6.47 16.51 22.08
C ILE A 17 5.54 16.44 20.87
N PHE A 18 4.57 17.33 20.74
CA PHE A 18 3.65 17.37 19.59
C PHE A 18 4.24 18.03 18.33
N PHE A 19 5.40 18.70 18.41
CA PHE A 19 6.09 19.26 17.26
C PHE A 19 7.19 18.36 16.68
N GLY A 20 7.36 17.14 17.20
CA GLY A 20 8.32 16.17 16.72
C GLY A 20 7.77 15.31 15.59
N CYS A 21 8.48 15.31 14.47
CA CYS A 21 8.34 14.45 13.30
C CYS A 21 7.25 14.85 12.29
N LYS A 22 7.50 15.93 11.54
CA LYS A 22 7.27 15.86 10.10
C LYS A 22 8.48 15.15 9.51
N ASP A 23 8.40 13.84 9.35
CA ASP A 23 9.28 13.15 8.41
C ASP A 23 9.07 13.83 7.06
N LYS A 24 10.11 14.48 6.57
CA LYS A 24 10.11 14.99 5.20
C LYS A 24 9.99 13.75 4.35
N GLY A 25 8.88 13.61 3.61
CA GLY A 25 8.64 12.47 2.74
C GLY A 25 9.89 12.21 1.92
N VAL A 26 10.46 11.02 2.10
CA VAL A 26 11.62 10.61 1.31
C VAL A 26 11.11 10.43 -0.10
N LEU A 27 11.60 11.24 -1.04
CA LEU A 27 11.30 11.05 -2.45
C LEU A 27 11.73 9.63 -2.85
N PRO A 28 10.87 8.88 -3.55
CA PRO A 28 11.21 7.56 -4.05
C PRO A 28 12.48 7.60 -4.89
N GLU A 29 13.29 6.54 -4.84
CA GLU A 29 14.44 6.39 -5.73
C GLU A 29 14.04 6.52 -7.21
N ARG A 30 12.88 5.98 -7.56
CA ARG A 30 12.19 6.19 -8.83
C ARG A 30 10.74 6.56 -8.54
N LEU A 31 10.32 7.77 -8.91
CA LEU A 31 8.92 8.16 -8.83
C LEU A 31 8.15 7.53 -9.99
N LEU A 32 7.22 6.65 -9.67
CA LEU A 32 6.27 6.07 -10.61
C LEU A 32 5.17 7.09 -10.94
N THR A 33 4.80 7.17 -12.20
CA THR A 33 3.69 8.01 -12.64
C THR A 33 2.35 7.49 -12.11
N GLU A 34 1.32 8.35 -12.08
CA GLU A 34 -0.05 7.91 -11.74
C GLU A 34 -0.50 6.71 -12.59
N GLN A 35 -0.16 6.71 -13.89
CA GLN A 35 -0.51 5.63 -14.80
C GLN A 35 0.19 4.31 -14.43
N GLU A 36 1.51 4.35 -14.17
CA GLU A 36 2.26 3.16 -13.71
C GLU A 36 1.68 2.64 -12.39
N MET A 37 1.35 3.54 -11.46
CA MET A 37 0.71 3.14 -10.19
C MET A 37 -0.66 2.49 -10.42
N ILE A 38 -1.49 3.03 -11.32
CA ILE A 38 -2.78 2.43 -11.67
C ILE A 38 -2.59 1.02 -12.24
N ASP A 39 -1.64 0.83 -13.14
CA ASP A 39 -1.37 -0.45 -13.76
C ASP A 39 -0.92 -1.49 -12.71
N ILE A 40 0.09 -1.16 -11.91
CA ILE A 40 0.62 -2.05 -10.87
C ILE A 40 -0.44 -2.35 -9.81
N MET A 41 -1.16 -1.34 -9.32
CA MET A 41 -2.17 -1.54 -8.29
C MET A 41 -3.38 -2.34 -8.78
N THR A 42 -3.73 -2.24 -10.06
CA THR A 42 -4.76 -3.09 -10.66
C THR A 42 -4.34 -4.56 -10.61
N ASP A 43 -3.11 -4.87 -11.01
CA ASP A 43 -2.58 -6.23 -10.98
C ASP A 43 -2.40 -6.75 -9.55
N VAL A 44 -1.99 -5.90 -8.60
CA VAL A 44 -1.97 -6.24 -7.16
C VAL A 44 -3.36 -6.69 -6.68
N GLN A 45 -4.42 -5.95 -7.04
CA GLN A 45 -5.79 -6.33 -6.63
C GLN A 45 -6.23 -7.67 -7.23
N ILE A 46 -5.83 -7.96 -8.48
CA ILE A 46 -6.12 -9.25 -9.13
C ILE A 46 -5.38 -10.38 -8.42
N ILE A 47 -4.11 -10.20 -8.09
CA ILE A 47 -3.31 -11.18 -7.34
C ILE A 47 -3.93 -11.46 -5.97
N GLU A 48 -4.30 -10.41 -5.23
CA GLU A 48 -4.93 -10.57 -3.91
C GLU A 48 -6.29 -11.29 -4.00
N ALA A 49 -7.07 -10.99 -5.03
CA ALA A 49 -8.34 -11.67 -5.27
C ALA A 49 -8.14 -13.18 -5.57
N ASP A 50 -7.14 -13.53 -6.40
CA ASP A 50 -6.81 -14.96 -6.70
C ASP A 50 -6.34 -15.70 -5.44
N ILE A 51 -5.46 -15.09 -4.66
CA ILE A 51 -4.99 -15.69 -3.40
C ILE A 51 -6.16 -15.92 -2.43
N ASN A 52 -7.03 -14.93 -2.27
CA ASN A 52 -8.18 -15.04 -1.38
C ASN A 52 -9.18 -16.09 -1.88
N TYR A 53 -9.44 -16.15 -3.18
CA TYR A 53 -10.29 -17.19 -3.78
C TYR A 53 -9.74 -18.58 -3.49
N ARG A 54 -8.43 -18.83 -3.69
CA ARG A 54 -7.79 -20.13 -3.39
C ARG A 54 -7.91 -20.51 -1.92
N LYS A 55 -7.71 -19.55 -1.01
CA LYS A 55 -7.89 -19.78 0.44
C LYS A 55 -9.31 -20.23 0.79
N THR A 56 -10.33 -19.65 0.14
CA THR A 56 -11.73 -20.04 0.39
C THR A 56 -12.07 -21.41 -0.19
N GLN A 57 -11.44 -21.82 -1.29
CA GLN A 57 -11.65 -23.14 -1.89
C GLN A 57 -10.97 -24.27 -1.10
N GLU A 58 -9.80 -24.02 -0.53
CA GLU A 58 -9.02 -25.01 0.23
C GLU A 58 -9.75 -25.50 1.48
N THR A 59 -10.58 -24.67 2.11
CA THR A 59 -11.40 -25.09 3.27
C THR A 59 -12.42 -26.17 2.96
N ASN A 60 -12.65 -26.48 1.68
CA ASN A 60 -13.68 -27.40 1.21
C ASN A 60 -13.12 -28.71 0.57
N THR A 61 -11.81 -28.91 0.53
CA THR A 61 -11.20 -30.06 -0.16
C THR A 61 -10.04 -30.67 0.64
N ASP A 62 -9.97 -32.02 0.64
CA ASP A 62 -8.86 -32.83 1.19
C ASP A 62 -7.58 -32.72 0.32
N THR A 63 -7.15 -31.51 -0.01
CA THR A 63 -5.97 -31.27 -0.84
C THR A 63 -4.76 -30.90 0.03
N VAL A 64 -3.55 -31.09 -0.54
CA VAL A 64 -2.30 -30.69 0.11
C VAL A 64 -2.35 -29.20 0.42
N PRO A 65 -2.07 -28.77 1.66
CA PRO A 65 -2.09 -27.35 2.04
C PRO A 65 -1.16 -26.50 1.16
N ILE A 66 -1.68 -25.41 0.63
CA ILE A 66 -0.89 -24.46 -0.17
C ILE A 66 -0.09 -23.56 0.76
N ASP A 67 1.21 -23.42 0.52
CA ASP A 67 2.00 -22.37 1.19
C ASP A 67 1.67 -21.00 0.55
N TYR A 68 0.68 -20.32 1.10
CA TYR A 68 0.22 -19.00 0.62
C TYR A 68 1.28 -17.91 0.77
N LYS A 69 2.22 -18.07 1.68
CA LYS A 69 3.34 -17.13 1.81
C LYS A 69 4.29 -17.26 0.61
N ALA A 70 4.67 -18.48 0.27
CA ALA A 70 5.51 -18.74 -0.90
C ALA A 70 4.81 -18.34 -2.20
N LEU A 71 3.50 -18.65 -2.32
CA LEU A 71 2.68 -18.29 -3.47
C LEU A 71 2.61 -16.76 -3.66
N SER A 72 2.27 -16.04 -2.60
CA SER A 72 2.21 -14.57 -2.59
C SER A 72 3.57 -13.97 -2.98
N GLN A 73 4.64 -14.45 -2.37
CA GLN A 73 5.99 -13.96 -2.67
C GLN A 73 6.37 -14.19 -4.14
N SER A 74 6.01 -15.36 -4.71
CA SER A 74 6.22 -15.66 -6.12
C SER A 74 5.45 -14.72 -7.03
N TYR A 75 4.18 -14.45 -6.73
CA TYR A 75 3.35 -13.55 -7.53
C TYR A 75 3.88 -12.11 -7.51
N TYR A 76 4.24 -11.59 -6.35
CA TYR A 76 4.79 -10.24 -6.25
C TYR A 76 6.15 -10.11 -6.91
N THR A 77 7.02 -11.12 -6.83
CA THR A 77 8.29 -11.13 -7.55
C THR A 77 8.06 -11.03 -9.06
N GLN A 78 7.17 -11.87 -9.61
CA GLN A 78 6.85 -11.83 -11.05
C GLN A 78 6.21 -10.50 -11.47
N LEU A 79 5.34 -9.94 -10.63
CA LEU A 79 4.72 -8.64 -10.88
C LEU A 79 5.76 -7.54 -10.98
N PHE A 80 6.63 -7.42 -9.99
CA PHE A 80 7.64 -6.36 -9.97
C PHE A 80 8.67 -6.53 -11.06
N ASP A 81 9.07 -7.75 -11.38
CA ASP A 81 9.94 -8.05 -12.53
C ASP A 81 9.30 -7.62 -13.86
N HIS A 82 7.98 -7.86 -14.02
CA HIS A 82 7.24 -7.45 -15.21
C HIS A 82 7.26 -5.92 -15.41
N TYR A 83 7.14 -5.15 -14.32
CA TYR A 83 7.19 -3.68 -14.37
C TYR A 83 8.62 -3.11 -14.28
N GLY A 84 9.64 -3.95 -14.15
CA GLY A 84 11.03 -3.54 -14.03
C GLY A 84 11.29 -2.68 -12.79
N ILE A 85 10.63 -2.99 -11.68
CA ILE A 85 10.78 -2.32 -10.39
C ILE A 85 11.12 -3.33 -9.29
N THR A 86 11.49 -2.82 -8.12
CA THR A 86 11.67 -3.62 -6.90
C THR A 86 10.52 -3.38 -5.92
N ASP A 87 10.35 -4.29 -4.96
CA ASP A 87 9.46 -4.10 -3.82
C ASP A 87 9.73 -2.78 -3.09
N SER A 88 11.00 -2.41 -2.93
CA SER A 88 11.40 -1.15 -2.31
C SER A 88 10.89 0.07 -3.09
N VAL A 89 11.02 0.07 -4.42
CA VAL A 89 10.52 1.15 -5.29
C VAL A 89 9.01 1.26 -5.16
N PHE A 90 8.29 0.14 -5.20
CA PHE A 90 6.84 0.15 -5.03
C PHE A 90 6.42 0.69 -3.65
N SER A 91 7.03 0.20 -2.58
CA SER A 91 6.74 0.63 -1.21
C SER A 91 7.00 2.12 -0.99
N GLN A 92 8.10 2.65 -1.53
CA GLN A 92 8.41 4.09 -1.46
C GLN A 92 7.38 4.94 -2.21
N ASN A 93 6.90 4.46 -3.36
CA ASN A 93 5.86 5.15 -4.13
C ASN A 93 4.50 5.10 -3.43
N MET A 94 4.14 3.98 -2.81
CA MET A 94 2.93 3.89 -1.98
C MET A 94 2.98 4.92 -0.85
N LEU A 95 4.12 5.05 -0.17
CA LEU A 95 4.29 6.05 0.88
C LEU A 95 4.16 7.48 0.32
N TYR A 96 4.82 7.77 -0.81
CA TYR A 96 4.73 9.07 -1.48
C TYR A 96 3.28 9.45 -1.81
N TYR A 97 2.52 8.55 -2.45
CA TYR A 97 1.13 8.83 -2.81
C TYR A 97 0.20 8.91 -1.59
N THR A 98 0.53 8.22 -0.49
CA THR A 98 -0.19 8.38 0.78
C THR A 98 -0.07 9.81 1.34
N GLU A 99 1.05 10.49 1.08
CA GLU A 99 1.25 11.89 1.43
C GLU A 99 0.59 12.87 0.43
N HIS A 100 0.07 12.36 -0.70
CA HIS A 100 -0.60 13.12 -1.75
C HIS A 100 -2.04 12.60 -1.98
N PRO A 101 -2.96 12.81 -1.01
CA PRO A 101 -4.26 12.14 -0.99
C PRO A 101 -5.13 12.38 -2.23
N ALA A 102 -5.09 13.57 -2.83
CA ALA A 102 -5.87 13.86 -4.03
C ALA A 102 -5.39 13.03 -5.25
N GLN A 103 -4.09 12.78 -5.36
CA GLN A 103 -3.53 11.92 -6.41
C GLN A 103 -3.83 10.44 -6.13
N LEU A 104 -3.69 10.02 -4.87
CA LEU A 104 -4.02 8.65 -4.47
C LEU A 104 -5.49 8.32 -4.73
N GLU A 105 -6.42 9.22 -4.40
CA GLU A 105 -7.85 9.06 -4.68
C GLU A 105 -8.10 8.83 -6.18
N LYS A 106 -7.53 9.66 -7.03
CA LYS A 106 -7.63 9.53 -8.50
C LYS A 106 -7.06 8.20 -9.01
N ILE A 107 -5.94 7.75 -8.45
CA ILE A 107 -5.35 6.44 -8.78
C ILE A 107 -6.32 5.33 -8.38
N MET A 108 -6.83 5.34 -7.14
CA MET A 108 -7.75 4.32 -6.63
C MET A 108 -9.06 4.26 -7.41
N ASP A 109 -9.65 5.40 -7.76
CA ASP A 109 -10.84 5.46 -8.62
C ASP A 109 -10.59 4.82 -9.99
N SER A 110 -9.43 5.07 -10.57
CA SER A 110 -9.04 4.50 -11.86
C SER A 110 -8.83 2.98 -11.77
N VAL A 111 -8.22 2.50 -10.70
CA VAL A 111 -8.06 1.05 -10.41
C VAL A 111 -9.44 0.40 -10.30
N LEU A 112 -10.34 0.98 -9.50
CA LEU A 112 -11.70 0.46 -9.33
C LEU A 112 -12.45 0.38 -10.67
N GLN A 113 -12.38 1.43 -11.48
CA GLN A 113 -13.02 1.44 -12.80
C GLN A 113 -12.50 0.34 -13.72
N ARG A 114 -11.19 0.05 -13.70
CA ARG A 114 -10.60 -1.04 -14.48
C ARG A 114 -11.07 -2.41 -14.04
N LEU A 115 -11.10 -2.64 -12.72
CA LEU A 115 -11.56 -3.91 -12.16
C LEU A 115 -13.03 -4.18 -12.50
N VAL A 116 -13.89 -3.16 -12.41
CA VAL A 116 -15.32 -3.27 -12.78
C VAL A 116 -15.48 -3.55 -14.28
N LYS A 117 -14.73 -2.88 -15.14
CA LYS A 117 -14.77 -3.12 -16.60
C LYS A 117 -14.27 -4.52 -16.96
N GLY A 118 -13.20 -4.99 -16.30
CA GLY A 118 -12.66 -6.33 -16.50
C GLY A 118 -13.64 -7.44 -16.10
N GLN A 119 -14.47 -7.23 -15.10
CA GLN A 119 -15.54 -8.16 -14.73
C GLN A 119 -16.67 -8.19 -15.77
N ALA A 120 -17.07 -7.04 -16.29
CA ALA A 120 -18.17 -6.93 -17.26
C ALA A 120 -17.85 -7.55 -18.64
N THR A 121 -16.57 -7.81 -18.95
CA THR A 121 -16.16 -8.45 -20.22
C THR A 121 -16.05 -9.97 -20.12
N ASN A 122 -16.22 -10.55 -18.92
CA ASN A 122 -16.11 -11.98 -18.67
C ASN A 122 -17.46 -12.67 -18.43
N ASP A 123 -18.57 -11.91 -18.51
CA ASP A 123 -19.96 -12.39 -18.49
C ASP A 123 -20.51 -12.45 -19.92
#